data_05c9f67141ddf448fcba5c40315308af
#
_entry.id   05c9f67141ddf448fcba5c40315308af
#
_cell.length_a   1.000
_cell.length_b   1.000
_cell.length_c   1.000
_cell.angle_alpha   90.00
_cell.angle_beta   90.00
_cell.angle_gamma   90.00
#
_symmetry.space_group_name_H-M   'P 1'
#
loop_
_entity.id
_entity.type
_entity.pdbx_description
1 polymer ?
#
loop_
_entity_poly.entity_id
_entity_poly.type
_entity_poly.pdbx_seq_one_letter_code
_entity_poly.pdbx_strand_id
1 'polypeptide(L)'
;MNNELVLKTPDALSIHARVFHPESEVKAGIIINAATAVKQSYYQHFAQFLAQNGYLVVTYDYRGIGQSAIQDTRDPRLTMQAWGEKDLATVIDWATTHHPALDWHCIGHSVGGQILGLAANNTIFKSVYCVSSQSGYWANWEGIAKPRMFAMWYFAVPVLSTLFGKVPGVFLGGEALPECIAKQWA
;
A
#
# COMPACT_ATOMS: atom_id res chain seq x y z
N MET A 1 -12.31 13.30 -14.18
CA MET A 1 -12.69 13.73 -12.80
C MET A 1 -12.08 12.78 -11.79
N ASN A 2 -11.61 13.29 -10.65
CA ASN A 2 -11.07 12.43 -9.60
C ASN A 2 -12.08 12.43 -8.44
N ASN A 3 -12.54 11.25 -8.02
CA ASN A 3 -13.45 11.09 -6.90
C ASN A 3 -12.70 10.55 -5.69
N GLU A 4 -12.87 11.20 -4.54
CA GLU A 4 -12.39 10.69 -3.27
C GLU A 4 -13.42 9.73 -2.66
N LEU A 5 -12.93 8.63 -2.09
CA LEU A 5 -13.73 7.59 -1.46
C LEU A 5 -13.22 7.32 -0.06
N VAL A 6 -14.14 6.98 0.83
CA VAL A 6 -13.81 6.42 2.15
C VAL A 6 -14.46 5.04 2.25
N LEU A 7 -13.62 4.02 2.26
CA LEU A 7 -14.03 2.62 2.32
C LEU A 7 -13.92 2.13 3.77
N LYS A 8 -14.87 1.29 4.20
CA LYS A 8 -14.85 0.68 5.52
C LYS A 8 -14.35 -0.75 5.42
N THR A 9 -13.28 -1.04 6.15
CA THR A 9 -12.75 -2.40 6.26
C THR A 9 -13.60 -3.26 7.20
N PRO A 10 -13.49 -4.60 7.13
CA PRO A 10 -14.24 -5.51 8.01
C PRO A 10 -14.04 -5.26 9.51
N ASP A 11 -12.88 -4.72 9.91
CA ASP A 11 -12.55 -4.35 11.29
C ASP A 11 -12.79 -2.85 11.59
N ALA A 12 -13.67 -2.22 10.80
CA ALA A 12 -14.22 -0.87 10.97
C ALA A 12 -13.21 0.29 10.87
N LEU A 13 -12.01 0.07 10.31
CA LEU A 13 -11.13 1.19 9.95
C LEU A 13 -11.61 1.84 8.64
N SER A 14 -11.20 3.10 8.45
CA SER A 14 -11.47 3.83 7.20
C SER A 14 -10.23 3.85 6.32
N ILE A 15 -10.40 3.46 5.07
CA ILE A 15 -9.38 3.53 4.03
C ILE A 15 -9.77 4.61 3.03
N HIS A 16 -8.90 5.59 2.86
CA HIS A 16 -9.09 6.67 1.90
C HIS A 16 -8.52 6.27 0.55
N ALA A 17 -9.35 6.33 -0.47
CA ALA A 17 -9.00 6.00 -1.84
C ALA A 17 -9.37 7.13 -2.80
N ARG A 18 -8.76 7.12 -3.99
CA ARG A 18 -9.09 8.01 -5.10
C ARG A 18 -9.32 7.19 -6.35
N VAL A 19 -10.36 7.56 -7.10
CA VAL A 19 -10.67 6.98 -8.39
C VAL A 19 -10.41 8.02 -9.48
N PHE A 20 -9.61 7.65 -10.46
CA PHE A 20 -9.28 8.45 -11.63
C PHE A 20 -10.05 7.87 -12.82
N HIS A 21 -11.02 8.62 -13.32
CA HIS A 21 -11.86 8.21 -14.43
C HIS A 21 -11.24 8.66 -15.76
N PRO A 22 -11.22 7.79 -16.79
CA PRO A 22 -10.90 8.21 -18.14
C PRO A 22 -12.00 9.12 -18.70
N GLU A 23 -11.67 9.94 -19.69
CA GLU A 23 -12.62 10.74 -20.45
C GLU A 23 -13.21 9.95 -21.64
N SER A 24 -12.55 8.85 -22.01
CA SER A 24 -12.97 7.92 -23.06
C SER A 24 -13.64 6.67 -22.47
N GLU A 25 -14.06 5.76 -23.32
CA GLU A 25 -14.52 4.43 -22.90
C GLU A 25 -13.47 3.71 -22.06
N VAL A 26 -13.92 3.07 -20.97
CA VAL A 26 -13.03 2.39 -20.02
C VAL A 26 -12.53 1.07 -20.63
N LYS A 27 -11.23 0.94 -20.83
CA LYS A 27 -10.59 -0.27 -21.36
C LYS A 27 -10.47 -1.37 -20.30
N ALA A 28 -10.03 -1.00 -19.10
CA ALA A 28 -9.83 -1.90 -17.95
C ALA A 28 -9.66 -1.09 -16.66
N GLY A 29 -9.74 -1.77 -15.52
CA GLY A 29 -9.45 -1.20 -14.21
C GLY A 29 -8.01 -1.50 -13.75
N ILE A 30 -7.40 -0.56 -13.02
CA ILE A 30 -6.07 -0.72 -12.43
C ILE A 30 -6.11 -0.30 -10.97
N ILE A 31 -5.67 -1.18 -10.06
CA ILE A 31 -5.42 -0.85 -8.66
C ILE A 31 -3.92 -0.64 -8.47
N ILE A 32 -3.53 0.48 -7.87
CA ILE A 32 -2.12 0.78 -7.55
C ILE A 32 -1.90 0.59 -6.06
N ASN A 33 -1.09 -0.41 -5.71
CA ASN A 33 -0.62 -0.69 -4.36
C ASN A 33 0.67 0.09 -4.09
N ALA A 34 0.64 0.94 -3.07
CA ALA A 34 1.74 1.82 -2.71
C ALA A 34 2.94 1.08 -2.08
N ALA A 35 4.11 1.72 -2.06
CA ALA A 35 5.26 1.28 -1.28
C ALA A 35 5.09 1.58 0.21
N THR A 36 5.96 0.98 1.05
CA THR A 36 5.98 1.23 2.51
C THR A 36 6.16 2.72 2.79
N ALA A 37 5.30 3.26 3.66
CA ALA A 37 5.32 4.66 4.09
C ALA A 37 5.16 5.70 2.95
N VAL A 38 4.60 5.30 1.81
CA VAL A 38 4.33 6.19 0.66
C VAL A 38 2.82 6.40 0.52
N LYS A 39 2.42 7.69 0.49
CA LYS A 39 1.00 8.07 0.28
C LYS A 39 0.53 7.81 -1.15
N GLN A 40 -0.77 7.57 -1.30
CA GLN A 40 -1.41 7.46 -2.62
C GLN A 40 -1.17 8.70 -3.51
N SER A 41 -1.01 9.88 -2.92
CA SER A 41 -0.76 11.11 -3.67
C SER A 41 0.56 11.09 -4.47
N TYR A 42 1.54 10.28 -4.07
CA TYR A 42 2.78 10.07 -4.82
C TYR A 42 2.51 9.52 -6.23
N TYR A 43 1.49 8.68 -6.35
CA TYR A 43 1.12 8.03 -7.61
C TYR A 43 0.14 8.85 -8.46
N GLN A 44 -0.25 10.04 -8.00
CA GLN A 44 -1.31 10.84 -8.64
C GLN A 44 -1.04 11.12 -10.12
N HIS A 45 0.16 11.55 -10.48
CA HIS A 45 0.48 11.87 -11.88
C HIS A 45 0.49 10.63 -12.77
N PHE A 46 0.97 9.50 -12.24
CA PHE A 46 0.94 8.23 -12.95
C PHE A 46 -0.48 7.71 -13.13
N ALA A 47 -1.31 7.79 -12.09
CA ALA A 47 -2.72 7.44 -12.17
C ALA A 47 -3.50 8.31 -13.17
N GLN A 48 -3.21 9.62 -13.21
CA GLN A 48 -3.76 10.54 -14.21
C GLN A 48 -3.33 10.17 -15.62
N PHE A 49 -2.06 9.86 -15.83
CA PHE A 49 -1.56 9.38 -17.12
C PHE A 49 -2.28 8.12 -17.59
N LEU A 50 -2.45 7.13 -16.72
CA LEU A 50 -3.18 5.90 -17.04
C LEU A 50 -4.66 6.19 -17.36
N ALA A 51 -5.30 7.09 -16.60
CA ALA A 51 -6.67 7.50 -16.86
C ALA A 51 -6.83 8.19 -18.23
N GLN A 52 -5.90 9.08 -18.60
CA GLN A 52 -5.86 9.70 -19.93
C GLN A 52 -5.69 8.67 -21.07
N ASN A 53 -5.13 7.49 -20.75
CA ASN A 53 -5.00 6.39 -21.71
C ASN A 53 -6.14 5.37 -21.68
N GLY A 54 -7.24 5.70 -20.99
CA GLY A 54 -8.49 4.91 -21.02
C GLY A 54 -8.61 3.89 -19.89
N TYR A 55 -7.84 3.99 -18.81
CA TYR A 55 -7.95 3.09 -17.67
C TYR A 55 -8.70 3.74 -16.51
N LEU A 56 -9.57 2.98 -15.85
CA LEU A 56 -10.11 3.36 -14.55
C LEU A 56 -9.06 3.03 -13.48
N VAL A 57 -8.54 4.03 -12.77
CA VAL A 57 -7.44 3.80 -11.83
C VAL A 57 -7.88 4.07 -10.40
N VAL A 58 -7.55 3.15 -9.49
CA VAL A 58 -7.78 3.30 -8.06
C VAL A 58 -6.44 3.36 -7.34
N THR A 59 -6.24 4.42 -6.55
CA THR A 59 -5.14 4.52 -5.57
C THR A 59 -5.73 4.61 -4.17
N TYR A 60 -4.99 4.22 -3.15
CA TYR A 60 -5.45 4.30 -1.77
C TYR A 60 -4.30 4.38 -0.79
N ASP A 61 -4.58 4.95 0.38
CA ASP A 61 -3.67 4.94 1.51
C ASP A 61 -3.97 3.72 2.39
N TYR A 62 -2.95 2.91 2.70
CA TYR A 62 -3.08 1.85 3.68
C TYR A 62 -3.41 2.41 5.06
N ARG A 63 -4.04 1.60 5.93
CA ARG A 63 -4.22 1.94 7.34
C ARG A 63 -2.93 2.42 7.96
N GLY A 64 -3.01 3.50 8.71
CA GLY A 64 -1.86 4.13 9.37
C GLY A 64 -1.01 5.04 8.47
N ILE A 65 -1.34 5.20 7.19
CA ILE A 65 -0.61 6.03 6.22
C ILE A 65 -1.52 7.12 5.65
N GLY A 66 -0.95 8.30 5.41
CA GLY A 66 -1.62 9.40 4.71
C GLY A 66 -2.98 9.76 5.30
N GLN A 67 -4.02 9.79 4.47
CA GLN A 67 -5.39 10.09 4.89
C GLN A 67 -6.05 8.95 5.68
N SER A 68 -5.52 7.72 5.59
CA SER A 68 -5.95 6.56 6.40
C SER A 68 -5.21 6.44 7.73
N ALA A 69 -4.46 7.48 8.13
CA ALA A 69 -3.79 7.54 9.43
C ALA A 69 -4.82 7.61 10.56
N ILE A 70 -4.51 6.97 11.69
CA ILE A 70 -5.28 7.05 12.93
C ILE A 70 -4.42 7.63 14.04
N GLN A 71 -5.06 8.21 15.06
CA GLN A 71 -4.34 8.89 16.14
C GLN A 71 -3.49 7.95 17.00
N ASP A 72 -4.04 6.78 17.32
CA ASP A 72 -3.30 5.76 18.07
C ASP A 72 -2.37 4.96 17.17
N THR A 73 -1.09 5.33 17.16
CA THR A 73 -0.05 4.64 16.38
C THR A 73 0.32 3.25 16.93
N ARG A 74 -0.22 2.88 18.11
CA ARG A 74 -0.04 1.56 18.73
C ARG A 74 -1.28 0.67 18.62
N ASP A 75 -2.30 1.09 17.87
CA ASP A 75 -3.47 0.26 17.61
C ASP A 75 -3.02 -1.09 17.00
N PRO A 76 -3.38 -2.23 17.63
CA PRO A 76 -2.93 -3.56 17.16
C PRO A 76 -3.48 -3.94 15.78
N ARG A 77 -4.48 -3.23 15.27
CA ARG A 77 -4.99 -3.40 13.91
C ARG A 77 -4.07 -2.83 12.83
N LEU A 78 -3.11 -1.97 13.21
CA LEU A 78 -2.11 -1.40 12.30
C LEU A 78 -1.00 -2.41 12.04
N THR A 79 -1.23 -3.32 11.10
CA THR A 79 -0.26 -4.33 10.69
C THR A 79 -0.06 -4.30 9.18
N MET A 80 1.14 -4.67 8.73
CA MET A 80 1.43 -4.81 7.31
C MET A 80 0.65 -5.96 6.67
N GLN A 81 0.41 -7.02 7.43
CA GLN A 81 -0.45 -8.13 7.02
C GLN A 81 -1.87 -7.64 6.70
N ALA A 82 -2.43 -6.75 7.53
CA ALA A 82 -3.75 -6.18 7.31
C ALA A 82 -3.83 -5.27 6.07
N TRP A 83 -2.71 -4.72 5.58
CA TRP A 83 -2.67 -4.00 4.31
C TRP A 83 -3.11 -4.87 3.12
N GLY A 84 -2.73 -6.17 3.14
CA GLY A 84 -3.18 -7.12 2.13
C GLY A 84 -4.54 -7.73 2.47
N GLU A 85 -4.67 -8.34 3.67
CA GLU A 85 -5.84 -9.13 4.05
C GLU A 85 -7.12 -8.30 4.16
N LYS A 86 -7.01 -7.01 4.51
CA LYS A 86 -8.18 -6.16 4.79
C LYS A 86 -8.25 -4.95 3.87
N ASP A 87 -7.17 -4.15 3.77
CA ASP A 87 -7.24 -2.89 3.02
C ASP A 87 -7.33 -3.14 1.53
N LEU A 88 -6.39 -3.91 0.97
CA LEU A 88 -6.43 -4.29 -0.45
C LEU A 88 -7.70 -5.09 -0.76
N ALA A 89 -8.07 -6.06 0.08
CA ALA A 89 -9.29 -6.83 -0.11
C ALA A 89 -10.54 -5.94 -0.17
N THR A 90 -10.63 -4.91 0.70
CA THR A 90 -11.74 -3.93 0.68
C THR A 90 -11.75 -3.11 -0.61
N VAL A 91 -10.59 -2.70 -1.10
CA VAL A 91 -10.48 -1.96 -2.39
C VAL A 91 -10.90 -2.85 -3.56
N ILE A 92 -10.51 -4.12 -3.55
CA ILE A 92 -10.92 -5.12 -4.56
C ILE A 92 -12.43 -5.32 -4.53
N ASP A 93 -13.04 -5.50 -3.35
CA ASP A 93 -14.50 -5.68 -3.20
C ASP A 93 -15.26 -4.47 -3.73
N TRP A 94 -14.78 -3.26 -3.44
CA TRP A 94 -15.34 -2.05 -4.00
C TRP A 94 -15.25 -2.05 -5.53
N ALA A 95 -14.09 -2.36 -6.08
CA ALA A 95 -13.81 -2.37 -7.51
C ALA A 95 -14.75 -3.34 -8.26
N THR A 96 -14.87 -4.56 -7.77
CA THR A 96 -15.71 -5.61 -8.38
C THR A 96 -17.20 -5.33 -8.21
N THR A 97 -17.61 -4.71 -7.10
CA THR A 97 -19.01 -4.36 -6.87
C THR A 97 -19.48 -3.22 -7.77
N HIS A 98 -18.65 -2.18 -7.95
CA HIS A 98 -19.03 -1.00 -8.72
C HIS A 98 -18.73 -1.11 -10.22
N HIS A 99 -17.78 -1.97 -10.59
CA HIS A 99 -17.35 -2.17 -11.97
C HIS A 99 -17.17 -3.67 -12.30
N PRO A 100 -18.24 -4.48 -12.18
CA PRO A 100 -18.16 -5.95 -12.30
C PRO A 100 -17.80 -6.43 -13.71
N ALA A 101 -18.00 -5.62 -14.73
CA ALA A 101 -17.70 -5.96 -16.11
C ALA A 101 -16.27 -5.65 -16.54
N LEU A 102 -15.48 -4.95 -15.69
CA LEU A 102 -14.12 -4.59 -16.05
C LEU A 102 -13.13 -5.72 -15.72
N ASP A 103 -12.20 -5.95 -16.63
CA ASP A 103 -10.97 -6.67 -16.32
C ASP A 103 -10.09 -5.81 -15.42
N TRP A 104 -9.66 -6.39 -14.30
CA TRP A 104 -8.82 -5.68 -13.33
C TRP A 104 -7.37 -6.11 -13.40
N HIS A 105 -6.47 -5.14 -13.24
CA HIS A 105 -5.02 -5.30 -13.18
C HIS A 105 -4.49 -4.66 -11.90
N CYS A 106 -3.31 -5.10 -11.45
CA CYS A 106 -2.65 -4.53 -10.29
C CYS A 106 -1.25 -4.03 -10.64
N ILE A 107 -0.90 -2.86 -10.12
CA ILE A 107 0.48 -2.36 -10.11
C ILE A 107 0.92 -2.29 -8.65
N GLY A 108 1.91 -3.10 -8.26
CA GLY A 108 2.45 -3.15 -6.91
C GLY A 108 3.85 -2.55 -6.83
N HIS A 109 4.02 -1.47 -6.08
CA HIS A 109 5.34 -0.89 -5.82
C HIS A 109 5.90 -1.41 -4.51
N SER A 110 7.09 -2.01 -4.55
CA SER A 110 7.79 -2.53 -3.36
C SER A 110 6.88 -3.47 -2.55
N VAL A 111 6.56 -3.15 -1.28
CA VAL A 111 5.63 -3.92 -0.44
C VAL A 111 4.27 -4.13 -1.11
N GLY A 112 3.83 -3.19 -1.95
CA GLY A 112 2.56 -3.28 -2.66
C GLY A 112 2.43 -4.50 -3.59
N GLY A 113 3.56 -5.01 -4.11
CA GLY A 113 3.57 -6.28 -4.83
C GLY A 113 3.67 -7.50 -3.91
N GLN A 114 4.26 -7.33 -2.72
CA GLN A 114 4.41 -8.42 -1.74
C GLN A 114 3.09 -8.76 -1.05
N ILE A 115 2.31 -7.74 -0.65
CA ILE A 115 1.04 -7.93 0.08
C ILE A 115 -0.10 -8.47 -0.80
N LEU A 116 0.07 -8.48 -2.11
CA LEU A 116 -0.96 -8.93 -3.05
C LEU A 116 -1.44 -10.36 -2.73
N GLY A 117 -0.51 -11.25 -2.39
CA GLY A 117 -0.82 -12.65 -2.04
C GLY A 117 -1.64 -12.82 -0.76
N LEU A 118 -1.78 -11.77 0.06
CA LEU A 118 -2.54 -11.81 1.31
C LEU A 118 -4.03 -11.51 1.12
N ALA A 119 -4.42 -10.84 0.03
CA ALA A 119 -5.82 -10.57 -0.26
C ALA A 119 -6.51 -11.83 -0.79
N ALA A 120 -7.51 -12.33 -0.08
CA ALA A 120 -8.22 -13.56 -0.43
C ALA A 120 -8.97 -13.48 -1.78
N ASN A 121 -9.30 -12.26 -2.21
CA ASN A 121 -10.02 -11.95 -3.46
C ASN A 121 -9.10 -11.49 -4.60
N ASN A 122 -7.78 -11.72 -4.52
CA ASN A 122 -6.79 -11.27 -5.51
C ASN A 122 -6.89 -11.96 -6.87
N THR A 123 -7.66 -13.04 -6.97
CA THR A 123 -7.84 -13.81 -8.21
C THR A 123 -8.57 -13.04 -9.32
N ILE A 124 -9.12 -11.87 -9.03
CA ILE A 124 -9.74 -10.99 -10.03
C ILE A 124 -8.71 -10.39 -11.00
N PHE A 125 -7.44 -10.28 -10.58
CA PHE A 125 -6.42 -9.63 -11.40
C PHE A 125 -6.01 -10.49 -12.58
N LYS A 126 -6.24 -9.97 -13.78
CA LYS A 126 -5.79 -10.59 -15.05
C LYS A 126 -4.28 -10.51 -15.22
N SER A 127 -3.66 -9.46 -14.70
CA SER A 127 -2.21 -9.31 -14.65
C SER A 127 -1.77 -8.45 -13.48
N VAL A 128 -0.54 -8.69 -13.06
CA VAL A 128 0.14 -7.94 -12.00
C VAL A 128 1.47 -7.44 -12.51
N TYR A 129 1.74 -6.15 -12.34
CA TYR A 129 3.02 -5.55 -12.63
C TYR A 129 3.71 -5.10 -11.34
N CYS A 130 4.80 -5.78 -10.98
CA CYS A 130 5.57 -5.49 -9.77
C CYS A 130 6.75 -4.57 -10.08
N VAL A 131 6.82 -3.44 -9.39
CA VAL A 131 7.91 -2.46 -9.48
C VAL A 131 8.71 -2.50 -8.20
N SER A 132 10.00 -2.84 -8.28
CA SER A 132 10.90 -2.90 -7.11
C SER A 132 10.37 -3.74 -5.94
N SER A 133 9.57 -4.76 -6.22
CA SER A 133 9.04 -5.69 -5.20
C SER A 133 10.05 -6.80 -4.96
N GLN A 134 10.94 -6.54 -4.02
CA GLN A 134 12.01 -7.48 -3.65
C GLN A 134 11.88 -7.94 -2.19
N SER A 135 12.59 -9.02 -1.86
CA SER A 135 12.80 -9.40 -0.47
C SER A 135 13.71 -8.37 0.23
N GLY A 136 13.25 -7.79 1.34
CA GLY A 136 14.06 -6.91 2.20
C GLY A 136 15.05 -7.67 3.11
N TYR A 137 15.19 -8.99 2.94
CA TYR A 137 16.02 -9.83 3.80
C TYR A 137 17.48 -9.37 3.80
N TRP A 138 17.99 -9.02 4.97
CA TRP A 138 19.30 -8.42 5.16
C TRP A 138 20.46 -9.24 4.59
N ALA A 139 20.34 -10.58 4.57
CA ALA A 139 21.41 -11.45 4.09
C ALA A 139 21.61 -11.40 2.56
N ASN A 140 20.64 -10.86 1.81
CA ASN A 140 20.74 -10.67 0.36
C ASN A 140 21.61 -9.47 -0.03
N TRP A 141 22.05 -8.66 0.95
CA TRP A 141 22.91 -7.51 0.71
C TRP A 141 24.37 -7.90 0.80
N GLU A 142 25.25 -7.16 0.11
CA GLU A 142 26.67 -7.43 0.04
C GLU A 142 27.51 -6.32 0.74
N GLY A 143 28.77 -6.63 1.05
CA GLY A 143 29.73 -5.70 1.61
C GLY A 143 29.24 -5.04 2.90
N ILE A 144 29.50 -3.74 3.03
CA ILE A 144 29.10 -2.95 4.21
C ILE A 144 27.58 -2.76 4.34
N ALA A 145 26.84 -2.92 3.26
CA ALA A 145 25.39 -2.82 3.30
C ALA A 145 24.76 -3.95 4.14
N LYS A 146 25.31 -5.15 4.10
CA LYS A 146 24.82 -6.32 4.84
C LYS A 146 24.75 -6.09 6.37
N PRO A 147 25.83 -5.76 7.08
CA PRO A 147 25.74 -5.48 8.52
C PRO A 147 24.91 -4.23 8.84
N ARG A 148 24.89 -3.22 7.96
CA ARG A 148 24.04 -2.04 8.15
C ARG A 148 22.55 -2.39 8.08
N MET A 149 22.14 -3.21 7.11
CA MET A 149 20.76 -3.67 6.98
C MET A 149 20.35 -4.57 8.16
N PHE A 150 21.26 -5.46 8.61
CA PHE A 150 21.03 -6.24 9.82
C PHE A 150 20.80 -5.34 11.04
N ALA A 151 21.69 -4.36 11.26
CA ALA A 151 21.54 -3.42 12.38
C ALA A 151 20.28 -2.57 12.28
N MET A 152 19.89 -2.15 11.08
CA MET A 152 18.67 -1.41 10.84
C MET A 152 17.43 -2.23 11.22
N TRP A 153 17.32 -3.46 10.73
CA TRP A 153 16.13 -4.30 10.94
C TRP A 153 16.02 -4.81 12.38
N TYR A 154 17.11 -5.27 12.98
CA TYR A 154 17.06 -5.92 14.30
C TYR A 154 17.28 -4.98 15.49
N PHE A 155 17.78 -3.77 15.25
CA PHE A 155 18.03 -2.80 16.34
C PHE A 155 17.36 -1.44 16.09
N ALA A 156 17.68 -0.76 14.97
CA ALA A 156 17.23 0.62 14.80
C ALA A 156 15.69 0.71 14.68
N VAL A 157 15.06 -0.08 13.82
CA VAL A 157 13.62 -0.05 13.62
C VAL A 157 12.86 -0.46 14.90
N PRO A 158 13.15 -1.58 15.58
CA PRO A 158 12.50 -1.93 16.83
C PRO A 158 12.70 -0.89 17.95
N VAL A 159 13.89 -0.37 18.13
CA VAL A 159 14.18 0.63 19.18
C VAL A 159 13.43 1.93 18.90
N LEU A 160 13.53 2.48 17.69
CA LEU A 160 12.84 3.72 17.33
C LEU A 160 11.32 3.58 17.43
N SER A 161 10.75 2.48 16.90
CA SER A 161 9.32 2.26 16.94
C SER A 161 8.80 2.12 18.37
N THR A 162 9.54 1.46 19.27
CA THR A 162 9.14 1.31 20.67
C THR A 162 9.23 2.64 21.44
N LEU A 163 10.31 3.40 21.25
CA LEU A 163 10.52 4.66 21.95
C LEU A 163 9.52 5.74 21.52
N PHE A 164 9.24 5.83 20.22
CA PHE A 164 8.43 6.91 19.66
C PHE A 164 7.00 6.48 19.25
N GLY A 165 6.65 5.20 19.42
CA GLY A 165 5.38 4.64 18.93
C GLY A 165 5.29 4.56 17.40
N LYS A 166 6.37 4.91 16.70
CA LYS A 166 6.50 4.92 15.23
C LYS A 166 7.95 5.03 14.80
N VAL A 167 8.28 4.65 13.58
CA VAL A 167 9.53 5.04 12.93
C VAL A 167 9.28 6.37 12.21
N PRO A 168 10.01 7.44 12.55
CA PRO A 168 9.84 8.74 11.91
C PRO A 168 10.12 8.69 10.40
N GLY A 169 9.30 9.39 9.61
CA GLY A 169 9.40 9.37 8.14
C GLY A 169 10.74 9.86 7.58
N VAL A 170 11.46 10.71 8.33
CA VAL A 170 12.80 11.18 7.94
C VAL A 170 13.80 10.04 7.73
N PHE A 171 13.64 8.91 8.43
CA PHE A 171 14.48 7.72 8.26
C PHE A 171 14.01 6.81 7.12
N LEU A 172 12.77 6.99 6.65
CA LEU A 172 12.14 6.15 5.64
C LEU A 172 12.05 6.85 4.26
N GLY A 173 12.29 8.16 4.22
CA GLY A 173 12.08 8.96 3.01
C GLY A 173 10.60 9.14 2.62
N GLY A 174 9.68 8.92 3.56
CA GLY A 174 8.23 8.99 3.35
C GLY A 174 7.48 9.39 4.61
N GLU A 175 6.30 8.81 4.83
CA GLU A 175 5.50 9.00 6.04
C GLU A 175 6.09 8.26 7.25
N ALA A 176 5.70 8.67 8.45
CA ALA A 176 6.02 7.91 9.66
C ALA A 176 5.31 6.55 9.64
N LEU A 177 6.01 5.49 10.02
CA LEU A 177 5.47 4.14 10.04
C LEU A 177 5.06 3.77 11.47
N PRO A 178 3.77 3.49 11.75
CA PRO A 178 3.30 3.07 13.06
C PRO A 178 4.07 1.90 13.66
N GLU A 179 4.14 1.81 14.99
CA GLU A 179 4.96 0.83 15.72
C GLU A 179 4.71 -0.61 15.30
N CYS A 180 3.43 -1.02 15.25
CA CYS A 180 3.08 -2.40 14.94
C CYS A 180 3.45 -2.79 13.50
N ILE A 181 3.26 -1.85 12.55
CA ILE A 181 3.65 -2.05 11.15
C ILE A 181 5.18 -2.13 11.03
N ALA A 182 5.89 -1.21 11.70
CA ALA A 182 7.34 -1.16 11.65
C ALA A 182 7.99 -2.44 12.21
N LYS A 183 7.47 -2.95 13.32
CA LYS A 183 7.94 -4.22 13.93
C LYS A 183 7.64 -5.45 13.08
N GLN A 184 6.57 -5.43 12.32
CA GLN A 184 6.26 -6.53 11.41
C GLN A 184 7.10 -6.47 10.13
N TRP A 185 7.53 -5.26 9.75
CA TRP A 185 8.39 -5.04 8.59
C TRP A 185 9.85 -5.43 8.87
N ALA A 186 10.33 -5.28 10.10
CA ALA A 186 11.68 -5.64 10.57
C ALA A 186 11.82 -7.13 10.85
#